data_d1b9fabd2259e1f2dbdafc28423df380
#
_entry.id   d1b9fabd2259e1f2dbdafc28423df380
#
_cell.length_a   1.000
_cell.length_b   1.000
_cell.length_c   1.000
_cell.angle_alpha   90.00
_cell.angle_beta   90.00
_cell.angle_gamma   90.00
#
_symmetry.space_group_name_H-M   'P 1'
#
loop_
_entity.id
_entity.type
_entity.pdbx_description
1 polymer ?
#
loop_
_entity_poly.entity_id
_entity_poly.type
_entity_poly.pdbx_seq_one_letter_code
_entity_poly.pdbx_strand_id
1 'polypeptide(L)'
;LDNTKITEDLYEAVNGEWLEHATIPADKPATGGFQDLVDEIDDLLMADTKKMSADPSAIPNDLMKEYIAYFQLANDYQKRDEDGAAPLLPLLRKVEDIEALADLEEQLTSWVIEGLPLPFGVDVDADMKNTTINALFAGAPGLILPDKTYYEEGHPQAPQLLAIFKEMTMTLFTLAGFDAKKAEKITEEALRYDKLLAPHVKSAE
;
A
#
# COMPACT_ATOMS: atom_id res chain seq x y z
N LEU A 1 -32.76 17.54 -12.57
CA LEU A 1 -31.97 17.85 -13.78
C LEU A 1 -32.25 19.28 -14.22
N ASP A 2 -31.27 20.13 -14.21
CA ASP A 2 -31.34 21.48 -14.78
C ASP A 2 -31.18 21.41 -16.32
N ASN A 3 -32.31 21.38 -17.02
CA ASN A 3 -32.34 21.27 -18.49
C ASN A 3 -31.68 22.48 -19.19
N THR A 4 -31.47 23.60 -18.52
CA THR A 4 -30.85 24.80 -19.11
C THR A 4 -29.33 24.65 -19.25
N LYS A 5 -28.73 23.76 -18.47
CA LYS A 5 -27.26 23.52 -18.47
C LYS A 5 -26.84 22.29 -19.29
N ILE A 6 -27.76 21.43 -19.73
CA ILE A 6 -27.43 20.15 -20.40
C ILE A 6 -26.52 20.35 -21.61
N THR A 7 -26.71 21.41 -22.38
CA THR A 7 -25.92 21.69 -23.59
C THR A 7 -24.61 22.42 -23.31
N GLU A 8 -24.45 22.97 -22.09
CA GLU A 8 -23.27 23.73 -21.69
C GLU A 8 -22.33 22.86 -20.83
N ASP A 9 -22.91 22.23 -19.79
CA ASP A 9 -22.21 21.33 -18.87
C ASP A 9 -23.16 20.22 -18.42
N LEU A 10 -23.07 19.07 -19.09
CA LEU A 10 -23.88 17.91 -18.76
C LEU A 10 -23.60 17.37 -17.37
N TYR A 11 -22.33 17.40 -16.94
CA TYR A 11 -21.95 16.91 -15.62
C TYR A 11 -22.58 17.74 -14.51
N GLU A 12 -22.48 19.06 -14.62
CA GLU A 12 -23.10 19.99 -13.68
C GLU A 12 -24.63 19.89 -13.70
N ALA A 13 -25.23 19.74 -14.89
CA ALA A 13 -26.69 19.60 -15.04
C ALA A 13 -27.22 18.34 -14.34
N VAL A 14 -26.45 17.25 -14.33
CA VAL A 14 -26.84 15.97 -13.72
C VAL A 14 -26.50 15.92 -12.24
N ASN A 15 -25.32 16.42 -11.85
CA ASN A 15 -24.76 16.19 -10.52
C ASN A 15 -24.77 17.46 -9.63
N GLY A 16 -25.18 18.63 -10.16
CA GLY A 16 -25.04 19.91 -9.45
C GLY A 16 -25.70 19.91 -8.06
N GLU A 17 -26.93 19.42 -7.96
CA GLU A 17 -27.65 19.32 -6.67
C GLU A 17 -26.89 18.41 -5.67
N TRP A 18 -26.34 17.28 -6.15
CA TRP A 18 -25.55 16.39 -5.32
C TRP A 18 -24.22 17.05 -4.90
N LEU A 19 -23.52 17.73 -5.84
CA LEU A 19 -22.25 18.42 -5.57
C LEU A 19 -22.37 19.50 -4.50
N GLU A 20 -23.50 20.21 -4.43
CA GLU A 20 -23.74 21.23 -3.41
C GLU A 20 -23.79 20.67 -1.99
N HIS A 21 -24.10 19.39 -1.82
CA HIS A 21 -24.32 18.75 -0.52
C HIS A 21 -23.32 17.62 -0.23
N ALA A 22 -22.58 17.15 -1.23
CA ALA A 22 -21.63 16.07 -1.08
C ALA A 22 -20.50 16.44 -0.11
N THR A 23 -20.20 15.53 0.79
CA THR A 23 -19.10 15.67 1.75
C THR A 23 -18.16 14.50 1.58
N ILE A 24 -16.87 14.78 1.35
CA ILE A 24 -15.85 13.74 1.31
C ILE A 24 -15.56 13.30 2.76
N PRO A 25 -15.72 12.01 3.10
CA PRO A 25 -15.37 11.50 4.43
C PRO A 25 -13.90 11.79 4.78
N ALA A 26 -13.59 11.99 6.06
CA ALA A 26 -12.26 12.39 6.51
C ALA A 26 -11.17 11.35 6.23
N ASP A 27 -11.54 10.09 6.06
CA ASP A 27 -10.69 8.94 5.78
C ASP A 27 -10.62 8.58 4.28
N LYS A 28 -11.25 9.40 3.40
CA LYS A 28 -11.31 9.12 1.96
C LYS A 28 -10.77 10.29 1.14
N PRO A 29 -10.15 10.01 -0.02
CA PRO A 29 -9.66 11.06 -0.92
C PRO A 29 -10.76 11.65 -1.82
N ALA A 30 -11.89 10.95 -1.97
CA ALA A 30 -12.98 11.32 -2.87
C ALA A 30 -14.30 10.70 -2.41
N THR A 31 -15.42 11.18 -2.97
CA THR A 31 -16.74 10.57 -2.85
C THR A 31 -17.44 10.59 -4.19
N GLY A 32 -18.48 9.77 -4.36
CA GLY A 32 -19.26 9.64 -5.59
C GLY A 32 -20.07 8.36 -5.63
N GLY A 33 -20.99 8.22 -6.56
CA GLY A 33 -21.93 7.11 -6.60
C GLY A 33 -21.29 5.72 -6.63
N PHE A 34 -20.12 5.55 -7.25
CA PHE A 34 -19.39 4.28 -7.19
C PHE A 34 -18.76 4.05 -5.80
N GLN A 35 -18.29 5.09 -5.16
CA GLN A 35 -17.74 4.98 -3.81
C GLN A 35 -18.83 4.63 -2.80
N ASP A 36 -19.98 5.28 -2.88
CA ASP A 36 -21.15 5.00 -2.05
C ASP A 36 -21.60 3.54 -2.20
N LEU A 37 -21.62 3.02 -3.44
CA LEU A 37 -21.95 1.61 -3.71
C LEU A 37 -20.92 0.64 -3.09
N VAL A 38 -19.62 0.96 -3.17
CA VAL A 38 -18.58 0.15 -2.54
C VAL A 38 -18.77 0.12 -1.03
N ASP A 39 -19.04 1.28 -0.43
CA ASP A 39 -19.26 1.40 1.02
C ASP A 39 -20.47 0.59 1.49
N GLU A 40 -21.60 0.64 0.74
CA GLU A 40 -22.79 -0.16 1.03
C GLU A 40 -22.49 -1.67 0.96
N ILE A 41 -21.69 -2.11 -0.02
CA ILE A 41 -21.29 -3.51 -0.16
C ILE A 41 -20.36 -3.91 1.00
N ASP A 42 -19.40 -3.08 1.35
CA ASP A 42 -18.47 -3.34 2.45
C ASP A 42 -19.20 -3.44 3.79
N ASP A 43 -20.17 -2.56 4.04
CA ASP A 43 -21.03 -2.60 5.23
C ASP A 43 -21.84 -3.91 5.30
N LEU A 44 -22.42 -4.33 4.17
CA LEU A 44 -23.17 -5.59 4.07
C LEU A 44 -22.27 -6.79 4.35
N LEU A 45 -21.11 -6.85 3.70
CA LEU A 45 -20.13 -7.92 3.88
C LEU A 45 -19.62 -7.97 5.34
N MET A 46 -19.37 -6.81 5.93
CA MET A 46 -18.96 -6.74 7.33
C MET A 46 -20.06 -7.20 8.30
N ALA A 47 -21.31 -6.83 8.05
CA ALA A 47 -22.45 -7.26 8.84
C ALA A 47 -22.63 -8.80 8.80
N ASP A 48 -22.57 -9.40 7.60
CA ASP A 48 -22.66 -10.84 7.42
C ASP A 48 -21.46 -11.58 8.04
N THR A 49 -20.26 -11.05 7.90
CA THR A 49 -19.05 -11.60 8.49
C THR A 49 -19.15 -11.63 10.03
N LYS A 50 -19.56 -10.51 10.64
CA LYS A 50 -19.77 -10.43 12.09
C LYS A 50 -20.84 -11.40 12.58
N LYS A 51 -21.93 -11.57 11.83
CA LYS A 51 -22.99 -12.53 12.13
C LYS A 51 -22.47 -13.97 12.12
N MET A 52 -21.76 -14.37 11.05
CA MET A 52 -21.16 -15.70 10.93
C MET A 52 -20.06 -15.93 11.99
N SER A 53 -19.30 -14.91 12.36
CA SER A 53 -18.30 -14.98 13.42
C SER A 53 -18.94 -15.22 14.80
N ALA A 54 -20.11 -14.63 15.05
CA ALA A 54 -20.84 -14.78 16.31
C ALA A 54 -21.64 -16.08 16.39
N ASP A 55 -22.14 -16.59 15.25
CA ASP A 55 -22.95 -17.80 15.16
C ASP A 55 -22.39 -18.76 14.11
N PRO A 56 -21.60 -19.77 14.50
CA PRO A 56 -21.06 -20.76 13.57
C PRO A 56 -22.12 -21.54 12.77
N SER A 57 -23.37 -21.59 13.24
CA SER A 57 -24.45 -22.24 12.50
C SER A 57 -24.92 -21.45 11.28
N ALA A 58 -24.59 -20.17 11.21
CA ALA A 58 -24.86 -19.32 10.07
C ALA A 58 -23.83 -19.46 8.93
N ILE A 59 -22.76 -20.24 9.13
CA ILE A 59 -21.70 -20.43 8.12
C ILE A 59 -22.17 -21.44 7.07
N PRO A 60 -22.27 -21.05 5.79
CA PRO A 60 -22.94 -21.87 4.77
C PRO A 60 -22.07 -23.02 4.21
N ASN A 61 -20.76 -22.94 4.29
CA ASN A 61 -19.83 -23.92 3.70
C ASN A 61 -18.42 -23.84 4.30
N ASP A 62 -17.56 -24.79 3.94
CA ASP A 62 -16.18 -24.87 4.48
C ASP A 62 -15.30 -23.67 4.07
N LEU A 63 -15.44 -23.14 2.86
CA LEU A 63 -14.71 -21.95 2.42
C LEU A 63 -15.02 -20.74 3.32
N MET A 64 -16.29 -20.53 3.62
CA MET A 64 -16.70 -19.45 4.53
C MET A 64 -16.22 -19.71 5.96
N LYS A 65 -16.09 -20.96 6.36
CA LYS A 65 -15.51 -21.32 7.66
C LYS A 65 -14.03 -20.91 7.75
N GLU A 66 -13.24 -21.17 6.70
CA GLU A 66 -11.86 -20.74 6.62
C GLU A 66 -11.75 -19.20 6.61
N TYR A 67 -12.61 -18.52 5.84
CA TYR A 67 -12.69 -17.07 5.82
C TYR A 67 -13.00 -16.49 7.21
N ILE A 68 -13.97 -17.04 7.94
CA ILE A 68 -14.30 -16.57 9.29
C ILE A 68 -13.14 -16.83 10.27
N ALA A 69 -12.44 -17.96 10.17
CA ALA A 69 -11.26 -18.23 10.98
C ALA A 69 -10.15 -17.19 10.69
N TYR A 70 -9.93 -16.85 9.43
CA TYR A 70 -8.99 -15.80 9.04
C TYR A 70 -9.43 -14.41 9.56
N PHE A 71 -10.72 -14.08 9.44
CA PHE A 71 -11.27 -12.84 9.97
C PHE A 71 -11.08 -12.71 11.48
N GLN A 72 -11.35 -13.78 12.24
CA GLN A 72 -11.14 -13.79 13.69
C GLN A 72 -9.68 -13.62 14.06
N LEU A 73 -8.77 -14.31 13.35
CA LEU A 73 -7.32 -14.16 13.54
C LEU A 73 -6.85 -12.73 13.22
N ALA A 74 -7.34 -12.16 12.12
CA ALA A 74 -6.98 -10.79 11.72
C ALA A 74 -7.48 -9.72 12.71
N ASN A 75 -8.56 -10.00 13.44
CA ASN A 75 -9.16 -9.10 14.44
C ASN A 75 -8.72 -9.41 15.88
N ASP A 76 -7.85 -10.36 16.11
CA ASP A 76 -7.28 -10.62 17.42
C ASP A 76 -6.19 -9.60 17.77
N TYR A 77 -6.63 -8.38 18.10
CA TYR A 77 -5.74 -7.28 18.46
C TYR A 77 -4.96 -7.59 19.74
N GLN A 78 -5.54 -8.31 20.69
CA GLN A 78 -4.82 -8.70 21.90
C GLN A 78 -3.60 -9.56 21.55
N LYS A 79 -3.79 -10.59 20.72
CA LYS A 79 -2.68 -11.44 20.28
C LYS A 79 -1.63 -10.66 19.48
N ARG A 80 -2.06 -9.71 18.65
CA ARG A 80 -1.16 -8.85 17.88
C ARG A 80 -0.33 -7.94 18.79
N ASP A 81 -0.93 -7.38 19.84
CA ASP A 81 -0.22 -6.57 20.83
C ASP A 81 0.78 -7.40 21.65
N GLU A 82 0.40 -8.65 22.02
CA GLU A 82 1.29 -9.58 22.71
C GLU A 82 2.50 -9.99 21.84
N ASP A 83 2.27 -10.26 20.55
CA ASP A 83 3.33 -10.67 19.62
C ASP A 83 4.24 -9.49 19.24
N GLY A 84 3.71 -8.29 19.19
CA GLY A 84 4.44 -7.08 18.81
C GLY A 84 5.18 -7.26 17.47
N ALA A 85 6.46 -6.93 17.46
CA ALA A 85 7.32 -7.07 16.28
C ALA A 85 7.96 -8.46 16.12
N ALA A 86 7.71 -9.41 17.02
CA ALA A 86 8.38 -10.72 17.00
C ALA A 86 8.26 -11.47 15.66
N PRO A 87 7.09 -11.50 14.97
CA PRO A 87 6.97 -12.16 13.68
C PRO A 87 7.79 -11.51 12.54
N LEU A 88 8.11 -10.21 12.66
CA LEU A 88 8.90 -9.48 11.68
C LEU A 88 10.41 -9.72 11.82
N LEU A 89 10.89 -10.02 13.03
CA LEU A 89 12.33 -10.14 13.30
C LEU A 89 13.08 -11.14 12.41
N PRO A 90 12.55 -12.33 12.08
CA PRO A 90 13.20 -13.25 11.15
C PRO A 90 13.40 -12.67 9.75
N LEU A 91 12.45 -11.86 9.27
CA LEU A 91 12.54 -11.20 7.95
C LEU A 91 13.57 -10.07 7.98
N LEU A 92 13.59 -9.27 9.05
CA LEU A 92 14.60 -8.22 9.23
C LEU A 92 16.02 -8.80 9.28
N ARG A 93 16.22 -9.96 9.90
CA ARG A 93 17.53 -10.63 9.91
C ARG A 93 17.99 -11.03 8.52
N LYS A 94 17.10 -11.52 7.65
CA LYS A 94 17.44 -11.81 6.24
C LYS A 94 17.98 -10.58 5.52
N VAL A 95 17.46 -9.39 5.83
CA VAL A 95 17.95 -8.13 5.27
C VAL A 95 19.27 -7.71 5.91
N GLU A 96 19.40 -7.85 7.25
CA GLU A 96 20.63 -7.50 7.98
C GLU A 96 21.84 -8.38 7.60
N ASP A 97 21.59 -9.63 7.17
CA ASP A 97 22.63 -10.58 6.77
C ASP A 97 23.20 -10.29 5.36
N ILE A 98 22.64 -9.32 4.62
CA ILE A 98 23.14 -8.90 3.31
C ILE A 98 24.30 -7.92 3.52
N GLU A 99 25.53 -8.37 3.28
CA GLU A 99 26.74 -7.55 3.36
C GLU A 99 27.24 -7.11 1.97
N ALA A 100 26.94 -7.88 0.93
CA ALA A 100 27.34 -7.61 -0.44
C ALA A 100 26.23 -7.89 -1.45
N LEU A 101 26.37 -7.37 -2.67
CA LEU A 101 25.42 -7.62 -3.77
C LEU A 101 25.28 -9.12 -4.09
N ALA A 102 26.35 -9.89 -3.95
CA ALA A 102 26.32 -11.33 -4.15
C ALA A 102 25.38 -12.06 -3.19
N ASP A 103 25.29 -11.59 -1.93
CA ASP A 103 24.38 -12.19 -0.93
C ASP A 103 22.92 -11.97 -1.32
N LEU A 104 22.61 -10.80 -1.90
CA LEU A 104 21.29 -10.51 -2.43
C LEU A 104 20.98 -11.40 -3.65
N GLU A 105 21.95 -11.59 -4.57
CA GLU A 105 21.79 -12.46 -5.74
C GLU A 105 21.47 -13.90 -5.33
N GLU A 106 22.14 -14.44 -4.32
CA GLU A 106 21.88 -15.79 -3.80
C GLU A 106 20.47 -15.92 -3.19
N GLN A 107 19.97 -14.88 -2.55
CA GLN A 107 18.66 -14.88 -1.88
C GLN A 107 17.49 -14.49 -2.81
N LEU A 108 17.77 -13.92 -3.98
CA LEU A 108 16.77 -13.31 -4.86
C LEU A 108 15.59 -14.24 -5.18
N THR A 109 15.88 -15.51 -5.50
CA THR A 109 14.84 -16.48 -5.85
C THR A 109 13.90 -16.74 -4.66
N SER A 110 14.43 -16.91 -3.44
CA SER A 110 13.61 -17.14 -2.25
C SER A 110 12.77 -15.90 -1.92
N TRP A 111 13.31 -14.70 -2.09
CA TRP A 111 12.60 -13.45 -1.86
C TRP A 111 11.43 -13.25 -2.82
N VAL A 112 11.61 -13.59 -4.12
CA VAL A 112 10.52 -13.57 -5.10
C VAL A 112 9.39 -14.52 -4.68
N ILE A 113 9.74 -15.77 -4.30
CA ILE A 113 8.76 -16.78 -3.90
C ILE A 113 8.04 -16.40 -2.60
N GLU A 114 8.75 -15.81 -1.65
CA GLU A 114 8.21 -15.36 -0.36
C GLU A 114 7.46 -14.02 -0.45
N GLY A 115 7.48 -13.34 -1.61
CA GLY A 115 6.83 -12.04 -1.81
C GLY A 115 7.50 -10.90 -1.05
N LEU A 116 8.80 -11.02 -0.76
CA LEU A 116 9.54 -9.95 -0.08
C LEU A 116 9.85 -8.80 -1.04
N PRO A 117 9.96 -7.56 -0.52
CA PRO A 117 10.30 -6.40 -1.34
C PRO A 117 11.65 -6.56 -2.01
N LEU A 118 11.68 -6.35 -3.33
CA LEU A 118 12.91 -6.36 -4.13
C LEU A 118 13.38 -4.92 -4.38
N PRO A 119 14.69 -4.70 -4.61
CA PRO A 119 15.21 -3.39 -5.00
C PRO A 119 14.88 -3.00 -6.46
N PHE A 120 14.06 -3.79 -7.14
CA PHE A 120 13.55 -3.57 -8.51
C PHE A 120 12.25 -4.33 -8.70
N GLY A 121 11.41 -3.87 -9.64
CA GLY A 121 10.19 -4.57 -10.00
C GLY A 121 10.47 -5.75 -10.93
N VAL A 122 9.85 -6.89 -10.68
CA VAL A 122 9.82 -8.04 -11.60
C VAL A 122 8.38 -8.54 -11.67
N ASP A 123 7.89 -8.68 -12.89
CA ASP A 123 6.55 -9.19 -13.13
C ASP A 123 6.50 -10.01 -14.41
N VAL A 124 5.52 -10.88 -14.53
CA VAL A 124 5.25 -11.69 -15.73
C VAL A 124 3.82 -11.40 -16.16
N ASP A 125 3.71 -10.77 -17.32
CA ASP A 125 2.40 -10.41 -17.88
C ASP A 125 2.36 -10.65 -19.39
N ALA A 126 1.18 -10.57 -20.00
CA ALA A 126 1.01 -10.69 -21.43
C ALA A 126 1.80 -9.60 -22.16
N ASP A 127 2.49 -9.99 -23.23
CA ASP A 127 3.16 -9.01 -24.10
C ASP A 127 2.12 -8.08 -24.75
N MET A 128 2.33 -6.77 -24.62
CA MET A 128 1.37 -5.76 -25.09
C MET A 128 1.16 -5.79 -26.61
N LYS A 129 2.09 -6.36 -27.39
CA LYS A 129 1.99 -6.47 -28.86
C LYS A 129 1.52 -7.86 -29.30
N ASN A 130 1.66 -8.87 -28.45
CA ASN A 130 1.21 -10.22 -28.70
C ASN A 130 0.72 -10.89 -27.40
N THR A 131 -0.53 -10.68 -27.05
CA THR A 131 -1.15 -11.19 -25.83
C THR A 131 -1.26 -12.71 -25.72
N THR A 132 -0.80 -13.46 -26.73
CA THR A 132 -0.74 -14.93 -26.69
C THR A 132 0.54 -15.46 -26.02
N ILE A 133 1.52 -14.61 -25.74
CA ILE A 133 2.75 -14.95 -25.04
C ILE A 133 2.90 -14.08 -23.79
N ASN A 134 3.55 -14.62 -22.77
CA ASN A 134 3.95 -13.86 -21.60
C ASN A 134 5.38 -13.35 -21.76
N ALA A 135 5.64 -12.16 -21.25
CA ALA A 135 6.96 -11.54 -21.20
C ALA A 135 7.34 -11.25 -19.75
N LEU A 136 8.64 -11.30 -19.47
CA LEU A 136 9.20 -10.85 -18.20
C LEU A 136 9.39 -9.33 -18.28
N PHE A 137 8.77 -8.62 -17.36
CA PHE A 137 8.93 -7.19 -17.19
C PHE A 137 9.87 -6.90 -16.02
N ALA A 138 10.85 -6.04 -16.26
CA ALA A 138 11.72 -5.50 -15.23
C ALA A 138 11.40 -4.01 -15.06
N GLY A 139 11.10 -3.62 -13.85
CA GLY A 139 10.75 -2.25 -13.49
C GLY A 139 11.84 -1.57 -12.66
N ALA A 140 11.85 -0.25 -12.67
CA ALA A 140 12.66 0.54 -11.76
C ALA A 140 12.21 0.32 -10.31
N PRO A 141 13.11 0.51 -9.31
CA PRO A 141 12.70 0.54 -7.92
C PRO A 141 11.70 1.68 -7.67
N GLY A 142 10.80 1.49 -6.70
CA GLY A 142 9.94 2.56 -6.22
C GLY A 142 10.75 3.63 -5.50
N LEU A 143 10.27 4.87 -5.53
CA LEU A 143 10.80 5.96 -4.75
C LEU A 143 9.95 6.15 -3.48
N ILE A 144 10.55 6.77 -2.46
CA ILE A 144 9.83 7.15 -1.23
C ILE A 144 8.78 8.22 -1.54
N LEU A 145 9.12 9.20 -2.39
CA LEU A 145 8.17 10.21 -2.84
C LEU A 145 7.43 9.75 -4.10
N PRO A 146 6.23 10.29 -4.39
CA PRO A 146 5.34 9.81 -5.45
C PRO A 146 5.94 9.79 -6.86
N ASP A 147 6.81 10.73 -7.18
CA ASP A 147 7.49 10.85 -8.48
C ASP A 147 8.87 11.51 -8.32
N LYS A 148 9.75 11.30 -9.31
CA LYS A 148 11.09 11.91 -9.31
C LYS A 148 11.07 13.44 -9.30
N THR A 149 10.01 14.07 -9.81
CA THR A 149 9.85 15.54 -9.80
C THR A 149 9.83 16.12 -8.40
N TYR A 150 9.42 15.33 -7.39
CA TYR A 150 9.48 15.74 -5.98
C TYR A 150 10.92 15.91 -5.45
N TYR A 151 11.92 15.36 -6.15
CA TYR A 151 13.34 15.50 -5.78
C TYR A 151 14.01 16.71 -6.43
N GLU A 152 13.28 17.46 -7.27
CA GLU A 152 13.76 18.70 -7.85
C GLU A 152 13.86 19.82 -6.81
N GLU A 153 14.82 20.74 -7.03
CA GLU A 153 15.05 21.84 -6.11
C GLU A 153 13.82 22.75 -6.00
N GLY A 154 13.39 23.01 -4.77
CA GLY A 154 12.27 23.91 -4.51
C GLY A 154 10.88 23.27 -4.61
N HIS A 155 10.76 21.95 -4.76
CA HIS A 155 9.43 21.31 -4.76
C HIS A 155 8.67 21.60 -3.44
N PRO A 156 7.44 22.17 -3.51
CA PRO A 156 6.78 22.74 -2.32
C PRO A 156 6.39 21.70 -1.25
N GLN A 157 6.05 20.48 -1.64
CA GLN A 157 5.55 19.44 -0.73
C GLN A 157 6.64 18.47 -0.27
N ALA A 158 7.75 18.33 -1.00
CA ALA A 158 8.76 17.32 -0.73
C ALA A 158 9.35 17.40 0.70
N PRO A 159 9.71 18.59 1.24
CA PRO A 159 10.27 18.67 2.59
C PRO A 159 9.32 18.13 3.66
N GLN A 160 8.03 18.42 3.55
CA GLN A 160 7.01 17.95 4.49
C GLN A 160 6.83 16.43 4.41
N LEU A 161 6.75 15.87 3.21
CA LEU A 161 6.59 14.43 3.00
C LEU A 161 7.81 13.65 3.51
N LEU A 162 9.01 14.13 3.26
CA LEU A 162 10.24 13.52 3.77
C LEU A 162 10.33 13.59 5.30
N ALA A 163 9.86 14.68 5.93
CA ALA A 163 9.79 14.78 7.37
C ALA A 163 8.81 13.75 7.98
N ILE A 164 7.62 13.60 7.37
CA ILE A 164 6.61 12.60 7.78
C ILE A 164 7.20 11.18 7.61
N PHE A 165 7.86 10.89 6.49
CA PHE A 165 8.50 9.61 6.26
C PHE A 165 9.57 9.32 7.33
N LYS A 166 10.41 10.29 7.66
CA LYS A 166 11.45 10.15 8.69
C LYS A 166 10.82 9.83 10.06
N GLU A 167 9.79 10.57 10.46
CA GLU A 167 9.09 10.35 11.74
C GLU A 167 8.44 8.96 11.80
N MET A 168 7.72 8.59 10.75
CA MET A 168 7.10 7.27 10.63
C MET A 168 8.13 6.15 10.72
N THR A 169 9.21 6.23 9.95
CA THR A 169 10.26 5.21 9.90
C THR A 169 10.97 5.06 11.25
N MET A 170 11.29 6.18 11.91
CA MET A 170 11.88 6.18 13.26
C MET A 170 10.96 5.50 14.28
N THR A 171 9.67 5.78 14.20
CA THR A 171 8.66 5.16 15.07
C THR A 171 8.59 3.65 14.83
N LEU A 172 8.50 3.20 13.57
CA LEU A 172 8.42 1.79 13.22
C LEU A 172 9.67 1.01 13.67
N PHE A 173 10.86 1.53 13.45
CA PHE A 173 12.09 0.88 13.91
C PHE A 173 12.16 0.81 15.43
N THR A 174 11.71 1.85 16.12
CA THR A 174 11.65 1.85 17.60
C THR A 174 10.70 0.78 18.12
N LEU A 175 9.51 0.65 17.51
CA LEU A 175 8.54 -0.41 17.80
C LEU A 175 9.10 -1.80 17.49
N ALA A 176 9.95 -1.94 16.46
CA ALA A 176 10.65 -3.18 16.14
C ALA A 176 11.83 -3.50 17.08
N GLY A 177 12.09 -2.66 18.08
CA GLY A 177 13.13 -2.87 19.10
C GLY A 177 14.53 -2.36 18.74
N PHE A 178 14.66 -1.57 17.67
CA PHE A 178 15.93 -0.92 17.33
C PHE A 178 16.17 0.26 18.27
N ASP A 179 17.44 0.46 18.68
CA ASP A 179 17.80 1.69 19.39
C ASP A 179 17.69 2.91 18.47
N ALA A 180 17.46 4.09 19.07
CA ALA A 180 17.19 5.31 18.33
C ALA A 180 18.32 5.70 17.37
N LYS A 181 19.58 5.43 17.73
CA LYS A 181 20.75 5.76 16.90
C LYS A 181 20.80 4.87 15.65
N LYS A 182 20.53 3.56 15.81
CA LYS A 182 20.46 2.62 14.68
C LYS A 182 19.27 2.96 13.78
N ALA A 183 18.10 3.24 14.34
CA ALA A 183 16.92 3.65 13.60
C ALA A 183 17.17 4.93 12.77
N GLU A 184 17.76 5.96 13.37
CA GLU A 184 18.13 7.20 12.69
C GLU A 184 19.11 6.95 11.54
N LYS A 185 20.16 6.18 11.77
CA LYS A 185 21.15 5.85 10.75
C LYS A 185 20.50 5.15 9.54
N ILE A 186 19.69 4.12 9.79
CA ILE A 186 19.00 3.39 8.70
C ILE A 186 18.09 4.34 7.92
N THR A 187 17.32 5.17 8.61
CA THR A 187 16.41 6.13 7.99
C THR A 187 17.16 7.14 7.10
N GLU A 188 18.26 7.69 7.59
CA GLU A 188 19.06 8.65 6.84
C GLU A 188 19.75 8.01 5.62
N GLU A 189 20.23 6.78 5.76
CA GLU A 189 20.83 6.03 4.66
C GLU A 189 19.78 5.67 3.59
N ALA A 190 18.56 5.29 3.99
CA ALA A 190 17.44 5.05 3.07
C ALA A 190 17.07 6.31 2.28
N LEU A 191 16.91 7.45 2.96
CA LEU A 191 16.63 8.74 2.31
C LEU A 191 17.76 9.16 1.36
N ARG A 192 19.01 8.94 1.73
CA ARG A 192 20.16 9.23 0.88
C ARG A 192 20.19 8.35 -0.37
N TYR A 193 19.93 7.05 -0.21
CA TYR A 193 19.89 6.11 -1.32
C TYR A 193 18.75 6.43 -2.28
N ASP A 194 17.58 6.68 -1.76
CA ASP A 194 16.39 7.07 -2.52
C ASP A 194 16.64 8.33 -3.38
N LYS A 195 17.26 9.35 -2.79
CA LYS A 195 17.67 10.54 -3.54
C LYS A 195 18.69 10.25 -4.65
N LEU A 196 19.54 9.24 -4.49
CA LEU A 196 20.46 8.81 -5.56
C LEU A 196 19.74 8.08 -6.68
N LEU A 197 18.66 7.36 -6.38
CA LEU A 197 17.87 6.64 -7.38
C LEU A 197 17.00 7.58 -8.23
N ALA A 198 16.46 8.63 -7.64
CA ALA A 198 15.49 9.50 -8.28
C ALA A 198 15.88 9.99 -9.71
N PRO A 199 17.14 10.41 -10.01
CA PRO A 199 17.53 10.82 -11.36
C PRO A 199 17.49 9.67 -12.39
N HIS A 200 17.52 8.43 -11.95
CA HIS A 200 17.56 7.24 -12.82
C HIS A 200 16.17 6.63 -13.06
N VAL A 201 15.16 7.08 -12.36
CA VAL A 201 13.77 6.64 -12.55
C VAL A 201 13.09 7.51 -13.59
N LYS A 202 12.21 6.91 -14.42
CA LYS A 202 11.38 7.65 -15.37
C LYS A 202 10.27 8.39 -14.62
N SER A 203 9.91 9.58 -15.09
CA SER A 203 8.70 10.26 -14.63
C SER A 203 7.45 9.52 -15.10
N ALA A 204 6.36 9.70 -14.39
CA ALA A 204 5.03 9.27 -14.81
C ALA A 204 4.47 10.13 -15.95
N GLU A 205 5.06 11.32 -16.21
CA GLU A 205 4.73 12.24 -17.31
C GLU A 205 5.45 11.89 -18.61
#